data_2f1bd5c32b5906440df79dceb4330d7e
#
_entry.id   2f1bd5c32b5906440df79dceb4330d7e
#
_cell.length_a   1.000
_cell.length_b   1.000
_cell.length_c   1.000
_cell.angle_alpha   90.00
_cell.angle_beta   90.00
_cell.angle_gamma   90.00
#
_symmetry.space_group_name_H-M   'P 1'
#
loop_
_entity.id
_entity.type
_entity.pdbx_description
1 polymer ?
#
loop_
_entity_poly.entity_id
_entity_poly.type
_entity_poly.pdbx_seq_one_letter_code
_entity_poly.pdbx_strand_id
1 'polypeptide(L)'
;ELLSLTRPDVIRDIHEGYLAAGADLIETNTFGATSIAQDDYHMGHLAYEMNLESAKLARAACDKFSTPEHPRFVAGALGPTPKTASISPDVNDPGARNINFEQLRVAYLEQTLGLIEGGADVILVETIFDTLNAKAALFAVDEAFEQTGECLPIMISGTVTDASGRILSGQTVTAFWHSVRHANPLS
;
A
#
# COMPACT_ATOMS: atom_id res chain seq x y z
N GLU A 1 8.64 -7.92 -4.52
CA GLU A 1 7.39 -7.93 -5.27
C GLU A 1 7.49 -8.75 -6.55
N LEU A 2 8.62 -8.71 -7.26
CA LEU A 2 8.85 -9.44 -8.52
C LEU A 2 8.60 -10.96 -8.40
N LEU A 3 8.73 -11.55 -7.23
CA LEU A 3 8.44 -12.97 -7.01
C LEU A 3 6.99 -13.35 -7.31
N SER A 4 6.05 -12.41 -7.20
CA SER A 4 4.65 -12.67 -7.60
C SER A 4 4.52 -13.04 -9.08
N LEU A 5 5.43 -12.54 -9.93
CA LEU A 5 5.49 -12.86 -11.37
C LEU A 5 6.40 -14.05 -11.67
N THR A 6 7.58 -14.14 -11.02
CA THR A 6 8.63 -15.09 -11.38
C THR A 6 8.58 -16.39 -10.58
N ARG A 7 8.06 -16.36 -9.35
CA ARG A 7 7.92 -17.49 -8.43
C ARG A 7 6.61 -17.41 -7.65
N PRO A 8 5.46 -17.39 -8.35
CA PRO A 8 4.14 -17.31 -7.71
C PRO A 8 3.88 -18.46 -6.72
N ASP A 9 4.54 -19.61 -6.94
CA ASP A 9 4.51 -20.75 -6.02
C ASP A 9 5.00 -20.39 -4.61
N VAL A 10 6.09 -19.63 -4.50
CA VAL A 10 6.67 -19.22 -3.22
C VAL A 10 5.71 -18.26 -2.47
N ILE A 11 5.15 -17.27 -3.17
CA ILE A 11 4.23 -16.31 -2.57
C ILE A 11 2.93 -16.99 -2.13
N ARG A 12 2.38 -17.87 -2.96
CA ARG A 12 1.20 -18.67 -2.59
C ARG A 12 1.46 -19.49 -1.33
N ASP A 13 2.59 -20.21 -1.27
CA ASP A 13 2.91 -21.06 -0.11
C ASP A 13 3.03 -20.25 1.18
N ILE A 14 3.54 -19.01 1.12
CA ILE A 14 3.58 -18.07 2.25
C ILE A 14 2.15 -17.70 2.67
N HIS A 15 1.30 -17.26 1.75
CA HIS A 15 -0.08 -16.91 2.03
C HIS A 15 -0.86 -18.08 2.66
N GLU A 16 -0.75 -19.26 2.06
CA GLU A 16 -1.40 -20.47 2.57
C GLU A 16 -0.89 -20.85 3.98
N GLY A 17 0.40 -20.65 4.25
CA GLY A 17 0.98 -20.87 5.56
C GLY A 17 0.37 -20.00 6.66
N TYR A 18 0.17 -18.69 6.39
CA TYR A 18 -0.48 -17.79 7.33
C TYR A 18 -1.98 -18.11 7.51
N LEU A 19 -2.68 -18.41 6.43
CA LEU A 19 -4.09 -18.80 6.48
C LEU A 19 -4.29 -20.11 7.24
N ALA A 20 -3.41 -21.10 7.05
CA ALA A 20 -3.44 -22.35 7.82
C ALA A 20 -3.16 -22.15 9.31
N ALA A 21 -2.34 -21.14 9.66
CA ALA A 21 -2.09 -20.74 11.05
C ALA A 21 -3.26 -19.96 11.67
N GLY A 22 -4.29 -19.61 10.90
CA GLY A 22 -5.51 -18.98 11.38
C GLY A 22 -5.67 -17.49 11.08
N ALA A 23 -4.84 -16.91 10.19
CA ALA A 23 -4.99 -15.51 9.81
C ALA A 23 -6.34 -15.26 9.12
N ASP A 24 -7.06 -14.22 9.54
CA ASP A 24 -8.32 -13.78 8.94
C ASP A 24 -8.10 -12.86 7.75
N LEU A 25 -7.01 -12.13 7.76
CA LEU A 25 -6.59 -11.15 6.76
C LEU A 25 -5.13 -11.42 6.38
N ILE A 26 -4.84 -11.44 5.09
CA ILE A 26 -3.46 -11.50 4.58
C ILE A 26 -3.17 -10.30 3.68
N GLU A 27 -1.93 -9.84 3.71
CA GLU A 27 -1.47 -8.74 2.86
C GLU A 27 -0.93 -9.24 1.53
N THR A 28 -1.12 -8.46 0.48
CA THR A 28 -0.50 -8.70 -0.82
C THR A 28 1.02 -8.44 -0.76
N ASN A 29 1.79 -9.11 -1.63
CA ASN A 29 3.24 -8.87 -1.75
C ASN A 29 3.51 -7.63 -2.61
N THR A 30 3.04 -6.45 -2.16
CA THR A 30 3.03 -5.20 -2.95
C THR A 30 3.57 -3.97 -2.23
N PHE A 31 4.22 -4.14 -1.08
CA PHE A 31 4.75 -3.04 -0.26
C PHE A 31 5.53 -2.00 -1.09
N GLY A 32 6.46 -2.43 -1.92
CA GLY A 32 7.26 -1.58 -2.79
C GLY A 32 6.86 -1.64 -4.26
N ALA A 33 5.63 -2.02 -4.60
CA ALA A 33 5.20 -2.23 -5.99
C ALA A 33 4.70 -0.96 -6.69
N THR A 34 5.14 0.24 -6.29
CA THR A 34 4.92 1.47 -7.07
C THR A 34 5.91 1.56 -8.23
N SER A 35 5.51 2.20 -9.34
CA SER A 35 6.45 2.51 -10.43
C SER A 35 7.68 3.29 -9.94
N ILE A 36 7.51 4.19 -8.96
CA ILE A 36 8.59 4.97 -8.35
C ILE A 36 9.63 4.09 -7.65
N ALA A 37 9.19 3.10 -6.87
CA ALA A 37 10.09 2.21 -6.15
C ALA A 37 10.74 1.18 -7.11
N GLN A 38 9.99 0.70 -8.08
CA GLN A 38 10.48 -0.27 -9.06
C GLN A 38 11.43 0.35 -10.11
N ASP A 39 11.40 1.67 -10.30
CA ASP A 39 12.35 2.37 -11.19
C ASP A 39 13.82 2.22 -10.73
N ASP A 40 14.09 2.04 -9.45
CA ASP A 40 15.42 1.76 -8.93
C ASP A 40 16.02 0.46 -9.51
N TYR A 41 15.16 -0.42 -10.01
CA TYR A 41 15.50 -1.69 -10.66
C TYR A 41 15.18 -1.71 -12.15
N HIS A 42 14.82 -0.57 -12.75
CA HIS A 42 14.34 -0.45 -14.13
C HIS A 42 13.08 -1.29 -14.43
N MET A 43 12.26 -1.53 -13.42
CA MET A 43 11.04 -2.35 -13.49
C MET A 43 9.74 -1.55 -13.24
N GLY A 44 9.79 -0.23 -13.26
CA GLY A 44 8.61 0.63 -13.06
C GLY A 44 7.44 0.27 -13.99
N HIS A 45 7.73 -0.15 -15.21
CA HIS A 45 6.73 -0.56 -16.20
C HIS A 45 5.97 -1.85 -15.83
N LEU A 46 6.42 -2.61 -14.83
CA LEU A 46 5.75 -3.82 -14.32
C LEU A 46 4.89 -3.54 -13.07
N ALA A 47 4.83 -2.29 -12.61
CA ALA A 47 4.16 -1.96 -11.36
C ALA A 47 2.70 -2.43 -11.35
N TYR A 48 1.93 -2.12 -12.38
CA TYR A 48 0.54 -2.57 -12.47
C TYR A 48 0.41 -4.10 -12.41
N GLU A 49 1.19 -4.81 -13.24
CA GLU A 49 1.16 -6.27 -13.30
C GLU A 49 1.57 -6.93 -11.98
N MET A 50 2.58 -6.38 -11.29
CA MET A 50 3.00 -6.87 -9.98
C MET A 50 1.86 -6.76 -8.95
N ASN A 51 1.14 -5.66 -8.92
CA ASN A 51 0.02 -5.45 -8.01
C ASN A 51 -1.16 -6.37 -8.34
N LEU A 52 -1.52 -6.45 -9.60
CA LEU A 52 -2.60 -7.30 -10.10
C LEU A 52 -2.36 -8.78 -9.75
N GLU A 53 -1.20 -9.32 -10.12
CA GLU A 53 -0.90 -10.74 -9.89
C GLU A 53 -0.66 -11.06 -8.41
N SER A 54 -0.09 -10.13 -7.62
CA SER A 54 0.03 -10.30 -6.17
C SER A 54 -1.33 -10.38 -5.49
N ALA A 55 -2.28 -9.52 -5.88
CA ALA A 55 -3.65 -9.56 -5.34
C ALA A 55 -4.37 -10.85 -5.75
N LYS A 56 -4.26 -11.29 -7.01
CA LYS A 56 -4.83 -12.57 -7.46
C LYS A 56 -4.28 -13.78 -6.68
N LEU A 57 -2.99 -13.81 -6.38
CA LEU A 57 -2.38 -14.87 -5.57
C LEU A 57 -2.95 -14.90 -4.15
N ALA A 58 -3.06 -13.75 -3.51
CA ALA A 58 -3.65 -13.62 -2.19
C ALA A 58 -5.14 -14.00 -2.21
N ARG A 59 -5.90 -13.54 -3.21
CA ARG A 59 -7.32 -13.89 -3.38
C ARG A 59 -7.52 -15.39 -3.53
N ALA A 60 -6.78 -16.03 -4.42
CA ALA A 60 -6.86 -17.47 -4.62
C ALA A 60 -6.54 -18.28 -3.35
N ALA A 61 -5.56 -17.82 -2.56
CA ALA A 61 -5.26 -18.42 -1.27
C ALA A 61 -6.41 -18.23 -0.27
N CYS A 62 -6.97 -17.01 -0.14
CA CYS A 62 -8.12 -16.74 0.71
C CYS A 62 -9.33 -17.59 0.33
N ASP A 63 -9.65 -17.71 -0.94
CA ASP A 63 -10.80 -18.51 -1.42
C ASP A 63 -10.66 -19.98 -1.05
N LYS A 64 -9.44 -20.52 -1.10
CA LYS A 64 -9.14 -21.90 -0.69
C LYS A 64 -9.39 -22.17 0.80
N PHE A 65 -9.15 -21.16 1.67
CA PHE A 65 -9.25 -21.31 3.12
C PHE A 65 -10.52 -20.71 3.72
N SER A 66 -11.30 -19.96 2.95
CA SER A 66 -12.55 -19.37 3.42
C SER A 66 -13.63 -20.43 3.60
N THR A 67 -14.41 -20.27 4.67
CA THR A 67 -15.70 -20.96 4.88
C THR A 67 -16.77 -19.92 5.22
N PRO A 68 -18.08 -20.27 5.14
CA PRO A 68 -19.13 -19.35 5.58
C PRO A 68 -18.99 -18.88 7.02
N GLU A 69 -18.46 -19.73 7.89
CA GLU A 69 -18.26 -19.44 9.32
C GLU A 69 -16.93 -18.72 9.60
N HIS A 70 -15.99 -18.78 8.66
CA HIS A 70 -14.67 -18.20 8.81
C HIS A 70 -14.16 -17.63 7.47
N PRO A 71 -14.70 -16.50 7.00
CA PRO A 71 -14.25 -15.85 5.77
C PRO A 71 -12.82 -15.32 5.92
N ARG A 72 -12.08 -15.27 4.82
CA ARG A 72 -10.71 -14.75 4.74
C ARG A 72 -10.67 -13.58 3.77
N PHE A 73 -9.84 -12.59 4.07
CA PHE A 73 -9.80 -11.33 3.35
C PHE A 73 -8.39 -10.98 2.85
N VAL A 74 -8.34 -10.20 1.79
CA VAL A 74 -7.11 -9.72 1.16
C VAL A 74 -6.97 -8.23 1.43
N ALA A 75 -5.88 -7.82 2.09
CA ALA A 75 -5.46 -6.43 2.20
C ALA A 75 -4.50 -6.10 1.05
N GLY A 76 -4.90 -5.21 0.16
CA GLY A 76 -4.06 -4.64 -0.87
C GLY A 76 -3.11 -3.61 -0.26
N ALA A 77 -1.84 -3.95 -0.11
CA ALA A 77 -0.87 -3.13 0.59
C ALA A 77 -0.27 -2.04 -0.29
N LEU A 78 -0.36 -0.79 0.16
CA LEU A 78 0.26 0.42 -0.39
C LEU A 78 1.33 0.90 0.60
N GLY A 79 2.57 0.49 0.38
CA GLY A 79 3.71 0.94 1.19
C GLY A 79 4.22 2.33 0.82
N PRO A 80 5.14 2.89 1.60
CA PRO A 80 5.77 4.17 1.30
C PRO A 80 6.70 4.06 0.08
N THR A 81 6.90 5.18 -0.61
CA THR A 81 7.90 5.27 -1.67
C THR A 81 9.28 5.65 -1.11
N PRO A 82 10.39 5.33 -1.80
CA PRO A 82 11.73 5.74 -1.40
C PRO A 82 11.96 7.26 -1.47
N LYS A 83 11.05 7.99 -2.13
CA LYS A 83 11.05 9.45 -2.23
C LYS A 83 9.93 10.05 -1.39
N THR A 84 10.23 11.17 -0.71
CA THR A 84 9.29 11.85 0.18
C THR A 84 8.97 13.25 -0.30
N ALA A 85 7.70 13.65 -0.19
CA ALA A 85 7.25 14.96 -0.64
C ALA A 85 7.43 16.07 0.41
N SER A 86 7.59 15.73 1.70
CA SER A 86 7.78 16.73 2.77
C SER A 86 9.19 16.82 3.31
N ILE A 87 10.05 15.83 3.06
CA ILE A 87 11.43 15.82 3.58
C ILE A 87 12.38 16.19 2.45
N SER A 88 13.30 17.14 2.72
CA SER A 88 14.35 17.49 1.76
C SER A 88 15.38 16.37 1.64
N PRO A 89 15.75 15.98 0.42
CA PRO A 89 16.87 15.07 0.18
C PRO A 89 18.24 15.77 0.31
N ASP A 90 18.28 17.10 0.36
CA ASP A 90 19.49 17.89 0.47
C ASP A 90 19.54 18.66 1.81
N VAL A 91 20.56 18.38 2.61
CA VAL A 91 20.76 19.02 3.92
C VAL A 91 21.00 20.53 3.78
N ASN A 92 21.55 20.99 2.67
CA ASN A 92 21.89 22.41 2.41
C ASN A 92 20.74 23.19 1.75
N ASP A 93 19.72 22.48 1.24
CA ASP A 93 18.52 23.10 0.66
C ASP A 93 17.25 22.50 1.27
N PRO A 94 16.71 23.11 2.33
CA PRO A 94 15.49 22.65 2.96
C PRO A 94 14.25 22.68 2.03
N GLY A 95 14.30 23.42 0.93
CA GLY A 95 13.25 23.52 -0.07
C GLY A 95 13.29 22.42 -1.14
N ALA A 96 14.42 21.73 -1.27
CA ALA A 96 14.57 20.70 -2.28
C ALA A 96 13.56 19.55 -2.11
N ARG A 97 13.04 19.07 -3.22
CA ARG A 97 12.16 17.87 -3.27
C ARG A 97 12.54 17.03 -4.48
N ASN A 98 12.60 15.72 -4.30
CA ASN A 98 12.88 14.79 -5.39
C ASN A 98 11.63 14.12 -5.95
N ILE A 99 10.47 14.47 -5.40
CA ILE A 99 9.16 14.04 -5.88
C ILE A 99 8.10 15.08 -5.50
N ASN A 100 7.02 15.14 -6.26
CA ASN A 100 5.87 15.98 -5.97
C ASN A 100 4.58 15.13 -5.77
N PHE A 101 3.52 15.79 -5.31
CA PHE A 101 2.22 15.16 -5.02
C PHE A 101 1.66 14.42 -6.25
N GLU A 102 1.70 15.04 -7.42
CA GLU A 102 1.13 14.48 -8.64
C GLU A 102 1.84 13.20 -9.10
N GLN A 103 3.16 13.17 -8.99
CA GLN A 103 3.94 11.96 -9.31
C GLN A 103 3.61 10.81 -8.36
N LEU A 104 3.45 11.11 -7.06
CA LEU A 104 3.02 10.13 -6.07
C LEU A 104 1.60 9.63 -6.36
N ARG A 105 0.67 10.56 -6.63
CA ARG A 105 -0.72 10.25 -6.95
C ARG A 105 -0.82 9.28 -8.12
N VAL A 106 -0.13 9.55 -9.22
CA VAL A 106 -0.15 8.69 -10.41
C VAL A 106 0.36 7.28 -10.08
N ALA A 107 1.47 7.17 -9.35
CA ALA A 107 2.06 5.88 -9.00
C ALA A 107 1.16 5.07 -8.04
N TYR A 108 0.54 5.72 -7.06
CA TYR A 108 -0.40 5.05 -6.16
C TYR A 108 -1.73 4.71 -6.83
N LEU A 109 -2.18 5.51 -7.79
CA LEU A 109 -3.37 5.19 -8.59
C LEU A 109 -3.17 3.91 -9.38
N GLU A 110 -2.04 3.80 -10.12
CA GLU A 110 -1.68 2.59 -10.86
C GLU A 110 -1.66 1.35 -9.96
N GLN A 111 -1.02 1.47 -8.80
CA GLN A 111 -0.94 0.40 -7.80
C GLN A 111 -2.34 0.00 -7.30
N THR A 112 -3.17 0.97 -6.92
CA THR A 112 -4.51 0.74 -6.37
C THR A 112 -5.43 0.07 -7.39
N LEU A 113 -5.40 0.51 -8.65
CA LEU A 113 -6.19 -0.10 -9.73
C LEU A 113 -5.83 -1.57 -9.92
N GLY A 114 -4.54 -1.92 -9.91
CA GLY A 114 -4.10 -3.32 -10.00
C GLY A 114 -4.56 -4.16 -8.81
N LEU A 115 -4.52 -3.60 -7.59
CA LEU A 115 -4.99 -4.29 -6.39
C LEU A 115 -6.51 -4.56 -6.40
N ILE A 116 -7.31 -3.57 -6.81
CA ILE A 116 -8.78 -3.72 -6.94
C ILE A 116 -9.10 -4.77 -7.98
N GLU A 117 -8.54 -4.68 -9.18
CA GLU A 117 -8.78 -5.65 -10.25
C GLU A 117 -8.34 -7.07 -9.86
N GLY A 118 -7.27 -7.19 -9.05
CA GLY A 118 -6.78 -8.47 -8.53
C GLY A 118 -7.60 -9.07 -7.40
N GLY A 119 -8.63 -8.35 -6.89
CA GLY A 119 -9.57 -8.86 -5.90
C GLY A 119 -9.18 -8.58 -4.45
N ALA A 120 -8.54 -7.44 -4.15
CA ALA A 120 -8.40 -6.96 -2.79
C ALA A 120 -9.77 -6.66 -2.15
N ASP A 121 -9.93 -6.98 -0.86
CA ASP A 121 -11.14 -6.67 -0.08
C ASP A 121 -11.00 -5.36 0.72
N VAL A 122 -9.75 -4.97 1.01
CA VAL A 122 -9.39 -3.80 1.82
C VAL A 122 -8.17 -3.14 1.18
N ILE A 123 -8.10 -1.83 1.19
CA ILE A 123 -6.87 -1.10 0.85
C ILE A 123 -6.13 -0.73 2.14
N LEU A 124 -4.88 -1.16 2.26
CA LEU A 124 -4.02 -0.89 3.41
C LEU A 124 -2.92 0.12 3.04
N VAL A 125 -3.07 1.36 3.47
CA VAL A 125 -2.01 2.37 3.36
C VAL A 125 -1.11 2.25 4.58
N GLU A 126 0.06 1.63 4.42
CA GLU A 126 0.86 1.18 5.55
C GLU A 126 2.20 1.90 5.71
N THR A 127 2.77 1.76 6.91
CA THR A 127 4.14 2.18 7.25
C THR A 127 4.37 3.66 6.97
N ILE A 128 3.36 4.48 7.18
CA ILE A 128 3.41 5.90 6.86
C ILE A 128 4.37 6.61 7.79
N PHE A 129 5.38 7.26 7.20
CA PHE A 129 6.32 8.14 7.89
C PHE A 129 6.34 9.58 7.32
N ASP A 130 5.65 9.81 6.19
CA ASP A 130 5.41 11.13 5.58
C ASP A 130 3.91 11.30 5.28
N THR A 131 3.25 12.23 5.98
CA THR A 131 1.80 12.45 5.83
C THR A 131 1.41 13.05 4.48
N LEU A 132 2.33 13.73 3.76
CA LEU A 132 2.02 14.24 2.42
C LEU A 132 2.01 13.09 1.39
N ASN A 133 2.92 12.13 1.53
CA ASN A 133 2.87 10.88 0.74
C ASN A 133 1.57 10.12 1.01
N ALA A 134 1.18 9.99 2.29
CA ALA A 134 -0.08 9.34 2.65
C ALA A 134 -1.30 10.03 2.04
N LYS A 135 -1.33 11.37 2.02
CA LYS A 135 -2.42 12.12 1.38
C LYS A 135 -2.47 11.90 -0.13
N ALA A 136 -1.32 11.77 -0.79
CA ALA A 136 -1.28 11.43 -2.21
C ALA A 136 -1.81 10.01 -2.47
N ALA A 137 -1.46 9.05 -1.60
CA ALA A 137 -2.01 7.69 -1.67
C ALA A 137 -3.52 7.66 -1.45
N LEU A 138 -4.02 8.33 -0.41
CA LEU A 138 -5.46 8.39 -0.12
C LEU A 138 -6.25 9.07 -1.24
N PHE A 139 -5.71 10.14 -1.83
CA PHE A 139 -6.33 10.78 -2.99
C PHE A 139 -6.38 9.84 -4.21
N ALA A 140 -5.30 9.10 -4.45
CA ALA A 140 -5.25 8.10 -5.51
C ALA A 140 -6.23 6.94 -5.28
N VAL A 141 -6.44 6.53 -4.03
CA VAL A 141 -7.44 5.52 -3.66
C VAL A 141 -8.84 6.02 -3.97
N ASP A 142 -9.19 7.26 -3.57
CA ASP A 142 -10.49 7.85 -3.91
C ASP A 142 -10.72 7.92 -5.42
N GLU A 143 -9.69 8.33 -6.18
CA GLU A 143 -9.73 8.38 -7.64
C GLU A 143 -9.92 6.98 -8.26
N ALA A 144 -9.24 5.96 -7.72
CA ALA A 144 -9.43 4.57 -8.16
C ALA A 144 -10.86 4.09 -7.91
N PHE A 145 -11.44 4.42 -6.75
CA PHE A 145 -12.83 4.10 -6.45
C PHE A 145 -13.82 4.79 -7.41
N GLU A 146 -13.55 6.05 -7.76
CA GLU A 146 -14.36 6.74 -8.77
C GLU A 146 -14.25 6.08 -10.16
N GLN A 147 -13.05 5.65 -10.55
CA GLN A 147 -12.83 5.03 -11.86
C GLN A 147 -13.42 3.62 -11.97
N THR A 148 -13.34 2.83 -10.91
CA THR A 148 -13.81 1.43 -10.90
C THR A 148 -15.29 1.31 -10.52
N GLY A 149 -15.83 2.28 -9.80
CA GLY A 149 -17.15 2.20 -9.17
C GLY A 149 -17.18 1.32 -7.91
N GLU A 150 -16.02 0.85 -7.44
CA GLU A 150 -15.88 0.08 -6.21
C GLU A 150 -15.41 1.00 -5.07
N CYS A 151 -15.86 0.73 -3.84
CA CYS A 151 -15.45 1.47 -2.66
C CYS A 151 -15.10 0.47 -1.56
N LEU A 152 -13.81 0.18 -1.41
CA LEU A 152 -13.30 -0.77 -0.43
C LEU A 152 -13.02 -0.07 0.92
N PRO A 153 -13.13 -0.78 2.04
CA PRO A 153 -12.64 -0.28 3.32
C PRO A 153 -11.15 0.09 3.25
N ILE A 154 -10.76 1.14 3.98
CA ILE A 154 -9.37 1.60 4.06
C ILE A 154 -8.85 1.35 5.46
N MET A 155 -7.66 0.73 5.56
CA MET A 155 -6.87 0.65 6.78
C MET A 155 -5.64 1.55 6.64
N ILE A 156 -5.22 2.19 7.74
CA ILE A 156 -4.09 3.13 7.72
C ILE A 156 -3.16 2.82 8.89
N SER A 157 -1.88 2.57 8.60
CA SER A 157 -0.88 2.39 9.65
C SER A 157 0.26 3.41 9.55
N GLY A 158 0.56 4.07 10.68
CA GLY A 158 1.65 5.04 10.79
C GLY A 158 2.82 4.48 11.58
N THR A 159 4.05 4.84 11.17
CA THR A 159 5.28 4.39 11.81
C THR A 159 5.86 5.48 12.70
N VAL A 160 5.81 5.25 14.02
CA VAL A 160 6.50 6.09 14.99
C VAL A 160 7.98 5.70 15.01
N THR A 161 8.85 6.66 14.72
CA THR A 161 10.28 6.39 14.45
C THR A 161 11.18 6.54 15.67
N ASP A 162 10.70 7.18 16.73
CA ASP A 162 11.53 7.44 17.92
C ASP A 162 10.70 7.53 19.22
N ALA A 163 11.41 7.65 20.34
CA ALA A 163 10.80 7.76 21.67
C ALA A 163 10.04 9.09 21.90
N SER A 164 10.13 10.06 21.00
CA SER A 164 9.34 11.30 21.08
C SER A 164 7.89 11.12 20.65
N GLY A 165 7.55 9.95 20.09
CA GLY A 165 6.19 9.66 19.60
C GLY A 165 5.86 10.36 18.28
N ARG A 166 6.88 10.62 17.45
CA ARG A 166 6.72 11.27 16.15
C ARG A 166 7.04 10.34 14.99
N ILE A 167 6.36 10.53 13.87
CA ILE A 167 6.75 9.95 12.59
C ILE A 167 7.92 10.77 11.99
N LEU A 168 8.58 10.24 10.97
CA LEU A 168 9.81 10.85 10.41
C LEU A 168 9.60 12.29 9.91
N SER A 169 8.44 12.61 9.34
CA SER A 169 8.10 13.97 8.91
C SER A 169 7.70 14.91 10.07
N GLY A 170 7.86 14.48 11.32
CA GLY A 170 7.77 15.30 12.53
C GLY A 170 6.41 15.34 13.21
N GLN A 171 5.36 14.77 12.64
CA GLN A 171 4.02 14.78 13.24
C GLN A 171 3.93 13.83 14.44
N THR A 172 3.25 14.27 15.49
CA THR A 172 2.79 13.42 16.58
C THR A 172 1.68 12.49 16.10
N VAL A 173 1.35 11.43 16.85
CA VAL A 173 0.23 10.53 16.55
C VAL A 173 -1.08 11.30 16.38
N THR A 174 -1.33 12.31 17.23
CA THR A 174 -2.52 13.17 17.10
C THR A 174 -2.53 13.95 15.79
N ALA A 175 -1.39 14.56 15.42
CA ALA A 175 -1.28 15.32 14.17
C ALA A 175 -1.40 14.39 12.95
N PHE A 176 -0.80 13.20 13.02
CA PHE A 176 -0.96 12.14 12.02
C PHE A 176 -2.44 11.79 11.82
N TRP A 177 -3.14 11.47 12.90
CA TRP A 177 -4.57 11.15 12.83
C TRP A 177 -5.39 12.26 12.17
N HIS A 178 -5.18 13.52 12.58
CA HIS A 178 -5.86 14.66 11.95
C HIS A 178 -5.52 14.84 10.47
N SER A 179 -4.36 14.37 10.04
CA SER A 179 -3.94 14.45 8.64
C SER A 179 -4.66 13.44 7.74
N VAL A 180 -5.05 12.26 8.27
CA VAL A 180 -5.56 11.13 7.48
C VAL A 180 -7.01 10.74 7.78
N ARG A 181 -7.60 11.19 8.88
CA ARG A 181 -8.96 10.80 9.31
C ARG A 181 -10.08 11.13 8.32
N HIS A 182 -9.83 12.05 7.37
CA HIS A 182 -10.80 12.40 6.33
C HIS A 182 -11.11 11.25 5.38
N ALA A 183 -10.20 10.26 5.26
CA ALA A 183 -10.42 9.03 4.51
C ALA A 183 -11.41 8.07 5.21
N ASN A 184 -11.91 8.40 6.39
CA ASN A 184 -12.82 7.56 7.19
C ASN A 184 -12.35 6.10 7.31
N PRO A 185 -11.10 5.85 7.76
CA PRO A 185 -10.52 4.52 7.77
C PRO A 185 -11.28 3.57 8.70
N LEU A 186 -11.27 2.28 8.34
CA LEU A 186 -11.80 1.18 9.16
C LEU A 186 -10.96 1.02 10.44
N SER A 187 -9.61 1.18 10.34
CA SER A 187 -8.67 1.14 11.46
C SER A 187 -7.39 1.92 11.16
#